data_cb09761246ae323b1aa8747501b6a749
#
_entry.id   cb09761246ae323b1aa8747501b6a749
#
_cell.length_a   1.000
_cell.length_b   1.000
_cell.length_c   1.000
_cell.angle_alpha   90.00
_cell.angle_beta   90.00
_cell.angle_gamma   90.00
#
_symmetry.space_group_name_H-M   'P 1'
#
loop_
_entity.id
_entity.type
_entity.pdbx_description
1 polymer ?
#
loop_
_entity_poly.entity_id
_entity_poly.type
_entity_poly.pdbx_seq_one_letter_code
_entity_poly.pdbx_strand_id
1 'polypeptide(L)'
;MFKKIVKTIIAIILILIAIIIVGAILITPTIILYRISTIHSWFIVNVWHISEIETLKRNLRRAFPNKGNAEIKKIATKCVEGNMDFIIEYFKKTIYCEHQIKKHCKFTNLELLYEKFQNHKFILCYGGHMLNFELLISLPLHTKEYGMCQLYLGNTKQKGKIAKWTQRNREKYGAICIPTSSPIKTLLNLKNEMDLGKSSKKGYLFGTLADYDTLSDDMHVTTLFNKDFEVVTGSE
;
A
#
# COMPACT_ATOMS: atom_id res chain seq x y z
N MET A 1 -20.59 -34.94 4.23
CA MET A 1 -19.42 -35.26 3.39
C MET A 1 -19.48 -34.55 2.02
N PHE A 2 -20.51 -34.69 1.23
CA PHE A 2 -20.67 -34.10 -0.09
C PHE A 2 -20.46 -32.56 -0.15
N LYS A 3 -21.12 -31.77 0.72
CA LYS A 3 -20.95 -30.30 0.78
C LYS A 3 -19.49 -29.86 1.05
N LYS A 4 -18.70 -30.64 1.80
CA LYS A 4 -17.30 -30.37 2.08
C LYS A 4 -16.44 -30.61 0.83
N ILE A 5 -16.71 -31.69 0.10
CA ILE A 5 -16.03 -32.03 -1.14
C ILE A 5 -16.27 -30.92 -2.20
N VAL A 6 -17.53 -30.51 -2.39
CA VAL A 6 -17.89 -29.43 -3.34
C VAL A 6 -17.19 -28.13 -2.98
N LYS A 7 -17.18 -27.71 -1.70
CA LYS A 7 -16.43 -26.52 -1.26
C LYS A 7 -14.94 -26.62 -1.55
N THR A 8 -14.33 -27.79 -1.34
CA THR A 8 -12.92 -28.01 -1.63
C THR A 8 -12.64 -27.92 -3.12
N ILE A 9 -13.47 -28.50 -3.98
CA ILE A 9 -13.33 -28.43 -5.44
C ILE A 9 -13.43 -26.96 -5.91
N ILE A 10 -14.44 -26.22 -5.43
CA ILE A 10 -14.59 -24.80 -5.75
C ILE A 10 -13.36 -24.00 -5.32
N ALA A 11 -12.85 -24.24 -4.12
CA ALA A 11 -11.64 -23.56 -3.62
C ALA A 11 -10.42 -23.84 -4.52
N ILE A 12 -10.23 -25.11 -4.94
CA ILE A 12 -9.15 -25.47 -5.87
C ILE A 12 -9.29 -24.75 -7.21
N ILE A 13 -10.50 -24.74 -7.78
CA ILE A 13 -10.76 -24.04 -9.05
C ILE A 13 -10.44 -22.55 -8.92
N LEU A 14 -10.89 -21.89 -7.84
CA LEU A 14 -10.61 -20.47 -7.61
C LEU A 14 -9.10 -20.19 -7.46
N ILE A 15 -8.38 -21.08 -6.78
CA ILE A 15 -6.91 -20.97 -6.66
C ILE A 15 -6.24 -21.09 -8.03
N LEU A 16 -6.64 -22.05 -8.87
CA LEU A 16 -6.11 -22.22 -10.21
C LEU A 16 -6.37 -20.98 -11.09
N ILE A 17 -7.59 -20.44 -11.03
CA ILE A 17 -7.96 -19.19 -11.74
C ILE A 17 -7.07 -18.04 -11.25
N ALA A 18 -6.88 -17.89 -9.94
CA ALA A 18 -6.03 -16.84 -9.37
C ALA A 18 -4.57 -16.97 -9.85
N ILE A 19 -4.03 -18.20 -9.91
CA ILE A 19 -2.68 -18.45 -10.43
C ILE A 19 -2.57 -18.05 -11.90
N ILE A 20 -3.55 -18.39 -12.72
CA ILE A 20 -3.59 -18.01 -14.16
C ILE A 20 -3.62 -16.50 -14.30
N ILE A 21 -4.48 -15.81 -13.55
CA ILE A 21 -4.59 -14.33 -13.58
C ILE A 21 -3.27 -13.68 -13.17
N VAL A 22 -2.66 -14.13 -12.08
CA VAL A 22 -1.37 -13.59 -11.62
C VAL A 22 -0.29 -13.86 -12.68
N GLY A 23 -0.24 -15.06 -13.23
CA GLY A 23 0.67 -15.42 -14.33
C GLY A 23 0.50 -14.49 -15.53
N ALA A 24 -0.74 -14.25 -15.97
CA ALA A 24 -1.06 -13.32 -17.05
C ALA A 24 -0.60 -11.87 -16.73
N ILE A 25 -0.84 -11.39 -15.50
CA ILE A 25 -0.33 -10.09 -15.06
C ILE A 25 1.19 -10.03 -15.16
N LEU A 26 1.90 -11.05 -14.72
CA LEU A 26 3.36 -11.05 -14.70
C LEU A 26 3.98 -11.02 -16.10
N ILE A 27 3.42 -11.72 -17.09
CA ILE A 27 3.97 -11.81 -18.45
C ILE A 27 3.51 -10.65 -19.36
N THR A 28 2.30 -10.10 -19.15
CA THR A 28 1.74 -9.06 -20.03
C THR A 28 2.46 -7.72 -19.81
N PRO A 29 2.82 -6.97 -20.87
CA PRO A 29 3.38 -5.63 -20.74
C PRO A 29 2.47 -4.69 -19.93
N THR A 30 3.06 -3.90 -19.03
CA THR A 30 2.31 -3.02 -18.10
C THR A 30 1.40 -2.03 -18.82
N ILE A 31 1.82 -1.53 -19.98
CA ILE A 31 0.99 -0.61 -20.79
C ILE A 31 -0.32 -1.24 -21.25
N ILE A 32 -0.31 -2.53 -21.58
CA ILE A 32 -1.51 -3.27 -21.98
C ILE A 32 -2.42 -3.46 -20.76
N LEU A 33 -1.83 -3.82 -19.62
CA LEU A 33 -2.59 -4.00 -18.37
C LEU A 33 -3.29 -2.71 -17.95
N TYR A 34 -2.65 -1.54 -18.07
CA TYR A 34 -3.29 -0.26 -17.78
C TYR A 34 -4.44 0.07 -18.75
N ARG A 35 -4.33 -0.30 -20.04
CA ARG A 35 -5.47 -0.17 -20.96
C ARG A 35 -6.63 -1.06 -20.56
N ILE A 36 -6.34 -2.30 -20.17
CA ILE A 36 -7.38 -3.22 -19.65
C ILE A 36 -8.00 -2.64 -18.36
N SER A 37 -7.20 -2.12 -17.45
CA SER A 37 -7.65 -1.46 -16.21
C SER A 37 -8.62 -0.31 -16.51
N THR A 38 -8.28 0.57 -17.45
CA THR A 38 -9.13 1.70 -17.86
C THR A 38 -10.49 1.22 -18.39
N ILE A 39 -10.48 0.25 -19.32
CA ILE A 39 -11.71 -0.29 -19.93
C ILE A 39 -12.57 -0.99 -18.88
N HIS A 40 -11.96 -1.84 -18.06
CA HIS A 40 -12.63 -2.56 -16.99
C HIS A 40 -13.28 -1.60 -15.99
N SER A 41 -12.55 -0.57 -15.56
CA SER A 41 -13.04 0.39 -14.58
C SER A 41 -14.21 1.21 -15.10
N TRP A 42 -14.15 1.61 -16.39
CA TRP A 42 -15.28 2.25 -17.03
C TRP A 42 -16.52 1.34 -17.05
N PHE A 43 -16.35 0.07 -17.42
CA PHE A 43 -17.43 -0.90 -17.46
C PHE A 43 -18.06 -1.13 -16.09
N ILE A 44 -17.24 -1.36 -15.07
CA ILE A 44 -17.70 -1.58 -13.68
C ILE A 44 -18.53 -0.41 -13.17
N VAL A 45 -18.08 0.83 -13.42
CA VAL A 45 -18.74 2.03 -12.86
C VAL A 45 -20.00 2.41 -13.64
N ASN A 46 -20.03 2.17 -14.95
CA ASN A 46 -21.12 2.66 -15.81
C ASN A 46 -22.16 1.62 -16.19
N VAL A 47 -21.79 0.34 -16.19
CA VAL A 47 -22.65 -0.74 -16.67
C VAL A 47 -22.99 -1.72 -15.52
N TRP A 48 -22.01 -2.06 -14.69
CA TRP A 48 -22.21 -3.08 -13.67
C TRP A 48 -22.62 -2.44 -12.33
N HIS A 49 -23.89 -2.59 -11.96
CA HIS A 49 -24.45 -2.02 -10.72
C HIS A 49 -24.14 -2.92 -9.51
N ILE A 50 -22.93 -2.88 -9.00
CA ILE A 50 -22.56 -3.57 -7.74
C ILE A 50 -22.65 -2.61 -6.55
N SER A 51 -22.97 -3.16 -5.37
CA SER A 51 -23.22 -2.41 -4.13
C SER A 51 -22.04 -1.52 -3.72
N GLU A 52 -20.83 -2.00 -3.94
CA GLU A 52 -19.58 -1.31 -3.62
C GLU A 52 -19.41 -0.03 -4.44
N ILE A 53 -19.77 -0.08 -5.72
CA ILE A 53 -19.72 1.10 -6.60
C ILE A 53 -20.78 2.13 -6.24
N GLU A 54 -21.97 1.71 -5.87
CA GLU A 54 -23.00 2.63 -5.39
C GLU A 54 -22.59 3.26 -4.05
N THR A 55 -21.95 2.50 -3.18
CA THR A 55 -21.38 3.03 -1.93
C THR A 55 -20.27 4.04 -2.21
N LEU A 56 -19.35 3.75 -3.14
CA LEU A 56 -18.32 4.68 -3.59
C LEU A 56 -18.95 5.98 -4.12
N LYS A 57 -19.91 5.89 -5.03
CA LYS A 57 -20.61 7.06 -5.59
C LYS A 57 -21.32 7.87 -4.50
N ARG A 58 -21.96 7.21 -3.54
CA ARG A 58 -22.60 7.87 -2.39
C ARG A 58 -21.59 8.62 -1.53
N ASN A 59 -20.46 8.03 -1.22
CA ASN A 59 -19.40 8.66 -0.44
C ASN A 59 -18.78 9.84 -1.21
N LEU A 60 -18.57 9.70 -2.52
CA LEU A 60 -18.10 10.80 -3.37
C LEU A 60 -19.09 11.98 -3.41
N ARG A 61 -20.40 11.74 -3.47
CA ARG A 61 -21.41 12.82 -3.38
C ARG A 61 -21.38 13.54 -2.02
N ARG A 62 -21.07 12.80 -0.94
CA ARG A 62 -20.90 13.42 0.41
C ARG A 62 -19.63 14.26 0.48
N ALA A 63 -18.53 13.78 -0.09
CA ALA A 63 -17.25 14.50 -0.12
C ALA A 63 -17.28 15.72 -1.07
N PHE A 64 -18.01 15.62 -2.18
CA PHE A 64 -18.08 16.64 -3.23
C PHE A 64 -19.53 17.02 -3.55
N PRO A 65 -20.24 17.68 -2.64
CA PRO A 65 -21.68 17.94 -2.78
C PRO A 65 -22.04 18.80 -3.99
N ASN A 66 -21.11 19.63 -4.47
CA ASN A 66 -21.33 20.55 -5.58
C ASN A 66 -21.04 19.92 -6.96
N LYS A 67 -20.62 18.62 -7.01
CA LYS A 67 -20.33 17.96 -8.27
C LYS A 67 -21.54 17.23 -8.83
N GLY A 68 -21.74 17.39 -10.14
CA GLY A 68 -22.79 16.69 -10.87
C GLY A 68 -22.55 15.19 -11.01
N ASN A 69 -23.61 14.44 -11.35
CA ASN A 69 -23.53 12.97 -11.47
C ASN A 69 -22.48 12.50 -12.47
N ALA A 70 -22.25 13.23 -13.56
CA ALA A 70 -21.24 12.89 -14.56
C ALA A 70 -19.81 13.00 -13.98
N GLU A 71 -19.54 14.05 -13.19
CA GLU A 71 -18.26 14.23 -12.52
C GLU A 71 -18.04 13.16 -11.44
N ILE A 72 -19.06 12.86 -10.64
CA ILE A 72 -19.00 11.79 -9.64
C ILE A 72 -18.68 10.43 -10.29
N LYS A 73 -19.33 10.09 -11.44
CA LYS A 73 -19.01 8.88 -12.19
C LYS A 73 -17.57 8.89 -12.70
N LYS A 74 -17.08 10.02 -13.21
CA LYS A 74 -15.69 10.17 -13.67
C LYS A 74 -14.69 9.95 -12.53
N ILE A 75 -14.93 10.52 -11.35
CA ILE A 75 -14.09 10.33 -10.17
C ILE A 75 -14.16 8.86 -9.73
N ALA A 76 -15.35 8.26 -9.64
CA ALA A 76 -15.50 6.85 -9.28
C ALA A 76 -14.74 5.93 -10.24
N THR A 77 -14.79 6.19 -11.57
CA THR A 77 -14.02 5.43 -12.56
C THR A 77 -12.51 5.52 -12.27
N LYS A 78 -12.00 6.71 -11.94
CA LYS A 78 -10.59 6.89 -11.60
C LYS A 78 -10.20 6.22 -10.28
N CYS A 79 -11.09 6.18 -9.30
CA CYS A 79 -10.86 5.42 -8.06
C CYS A 79 -10.75 3.91 -8.33
N VAL A 80 -11.67 3.35 -9.13
CA VAL A 80 -11.63 1.93 -9.51
C VAL A 80 -10.40 1.60 -10.34
N GLU A 81 -10.06 2.47 -11.31
CA GLU A 81 -8.85 2.34 -12.13
C GLU A 81 -7.59 2.33 -11.25
N GLY A 82 -7.46 3.27 -10.31
CA GLY A 82 -6.33 3.31 -9.39
C GLY A 82 -6.20 2.05 -8.53
N ASN A 83 -7.31 1.47 -8.07
CA ASN A 83 -7.29 0.20 -7.35
C ASN A 83 -6.85 -0.98 -8.22
N MET A 84 -7.28 -1.03 -9.49
CA MET A 84 -6.84 -2.05 -10.44
C MET A 84 -5.36 -1.90 -10.77
N ASP A 85 -4.90 -0.68 -10.99
CA ASP A 85 -3.49 -0.37 -11.24
C ASP A 85 -2.62 -0.75 -10.04
N PHE A 86 -3.10 -0.49 -8.81
CA PHE A 86 -2.43 -0.94 -7.58
C PHE A 86 -2.23 -2.46 -7.57
N ILE A 87 -3.25 -3.25 -7.91
CA ILE A 87 -3.16 -4.72 -7.96
C ILE A 87 -2.13 -5.14 -9.02
N ILE A 88 -2.19 -4.56 -10.22
CA ILE A 88 -1.24 -4.83 -11.30
C ILE A 88 0.19 -4.59 -10.84
N GLU A 89 0.45 -3.42 -10.29
CA GLU A 89 1.78 -3.02 -9.86
C GLU A 89 2.26 -3.79 -8.63
N TYR A 90 1.35 -4.16 -7.72
CA TYR A 90 1.67 -5.00 -6.57
C TYR A 90 2.29 -6.33 -6.99
N PHE A 91 1.74 -6.98 -8.02
CA PHE A 91 2.32 -8.20 -8.57
C PHE A 91 3.54 -7.91 -9.44
N LYS A 92 3.51 -6.89 -10.29
CA LYS A 92 4.65 -6.53 -11.15
C LYS A 92 5.91 -6.20 -10.37
N LYS A 93 5.82 -5.49 -9.24
CA LYS A 93 7.00 -5.18 -8.40
C LYS A 93 7.73 -6.43 -7.91
N THR A 94 7.04 -7.57 -7.81
CA THR A 94 7.66 -8.81 -7.34
C THR A 94 8.74 -9.33 -8.30
N ILE A 95 8.60 -9.04 -9.60
CA ILE A 95 9.54 -9.45 -10.64
C ILE A 95 10.49 -8.33 -11.10
N TYR A 96 10.20 -7.05 -10.75
CA TYR A 96 11.05 -5.95 -11.16
C TYR A 96 12.43 -6.02 -10.50
N CYS A 97 13.49 -5.82 -11.30
CA CYS A 97 14.81 -5.51 -10.77
C CYS A 97 14.88 -4.05 -10.29
N GLU A 98 15.98 -3.68 -9.61
CA GLU A 98 16.18 -2.32 -9.10
C GLU A 98 16.08 -1.25 -10.18
N HIS A 99 16.63 -1.50 -11.35
CA HIS A 99 16.54 -0.55 -12.47
C HIS A 99 15.10 -0.33 -12.92
N GLN A 100 14.31 -1.39 -13.00
CA GLN A 100 12.90 -1.32 -13.41
C GLN A 100 12.07 -0.56 -12.38
N ILE A 101 12.24 -0.86 -11.07
CA ILE A 101 11.47 -0.17 -10.03
C ILE A 101 11.84 1.32 -9.96
N LYS A 102 13.11 1.70 -10.11
CA LYS A 102 13.55 3.09 -10.18
C LYS A 102 12.94 3.86 -11.36
N LYS A 103 12.70 3.18 -12.48
CA LYS A 103 12.04 3.78 -13.64
C LYS A 103 10.54 4.00 -13.39
N HIS A 104 9.89 3.07 -12.69
CA HIS A 104 8.45 3.13 -12.40
C HIS A 104 8.11 4.03 -11.22
N CYS A 105 8.94 4.06 -10.17
CA CYS A 105 8.73 4.87 -8.99
C CYS A 105 9.74 6.01 -8.95
N LYS A 106 9.26 7.25 -9.01
CA LYS A 106 10.07 8.45 -8.90
C LYS A 106 9.66 9.22 -7.66
N PHE A 107 10.64 9.60 -6.87
CA PHE A 107 10.44 10.47 -5.71
C PHE A 107 10.80 11.90 -6.11
N THR A 108 9.92 12.84 -5.82
CA THR A 108 10.15 14.28 -6.00
C THR A 108 10.41 14.91 -4.64
N ASN A 109 11.08 16.06 -4.63
CA ASN A 109 11.40 16.84 -3.44
C ASN A 109 12.18 16.05 -2.38
N LEU A 110 13.08 15.15 -2.79
CA LEU A 110 13.95 14.42 -1.87
C LEU A 110 14.84 15.34 -1.05
N GLU A 111 15.13 16.55 -1.54
CA GLU A 111 15.87 17.59 -0.83
C GLU A 111 15.23 17.94 0.51
N LEU A 112 13.91 17.98 0.61
CA LEU A 112 13.21 18.20 1.88
C LEU A 112 13.49 17.09 2.89
N LEU A 113 13.58 15.84 2.41
CA LEU A 113 13.92 14.70 3.23
C LEU A 113 15.37 14.79 3.71
N TYR A 114 16.30 15.13 2.82
CA TYR A 114 17.71 15.30 3.16
C TYR A 114 17.93 16.45 4.16
N GLU A 115 17.23 17.58 4.03
CA GLU A 115 17.25 18.68 4.98
C GLU A 115 16.85 18.23 6.38
N LYS A 116 15.76 17.48 6.49
CA LYS A 116 15.29 16.96 7.79
C LYS A 116 16.29 15.98 8.41
N PHE A 117 16.93 15.15 7.60
CA PHE A 117 17.94 14.21 8.08
C PHE A 117 19.25 14.86 8.57
N GLN A 118 19.51 16.14 8.23
CA GLN A 118 20.66 16.85 8.80
C GLN A 118 20.58 16.96 10.33
N ASN A 119 19.35 17.11 10.84
CA ASN A 119 19.11 17.34 12.27
C ASN A 119 18.45 16.14 12.99
N HIS A 120 17.97 15.14 12.25
CA HIS A 120 17.22 14.03 12.81
C HIS A 120 17.67 12.70 12.23
N LYS A 121 17.90 11.70 13.11
CA LYS A 121 18.20 10.32 12.68
C LYS A 121 16.96 9.53 12.27
N PHE A 122 15.80 9.92 12.77
CA PHE A 122 14.51 9.33 12.43
C PHE A 122 13.52 10.41 12.01
N ILE A 123 12.77 10.13 10.96
CA ILE A 123 11.69 10.97 10.47
C ILE A 123 10.45 10.11 10.41
N LEU A 124 9.39 10.52 11.11
CA LEU A 124 8.08 9.91 11.01
C LEU A 124 7.32 10.49 9.81
N CYS A 125 6.86 9.62 8.93
CA CYS A 125 6.09 9.99 7.75
C CYS A 125 4.70 9.36 7.82
N TYR A 126 3.68 10.19 7.87
CA TYR A 126 2.29 9.77 7.79
C TYR A 126 1.82 9.78 6.35
N GLY A 127 1.17 8.69 5.94
CA GLY A 127 0.52 8.55 4.65
C GLY A 127 -0.89 8.00 4.79
N GLY A 128 -1.57 7.84 3.67
CA GLY A 128 -2.84 7.13 3.57
C GLY A 128 -2.72 5.94 2.62
N HIS A 129 -3.71 5.04 2.66
CA HIS A 129 -3.85 3.94 1.68
C HIS A 129 -4.27 4.50 0.31
N MET A 130 -3.49 5.46 -0.19
CA MET A 130 -3.76 6.10 -1.47
C MET A 130 -2.95 5.44 -2.58
N LEU A 131 -3.64 4.94 -3.59
CA LEU A 131 -3.03 4.36 -4.79
C LEU A 131 -1.92 3.36 -4.44
N ASN A 132 -0.72 3.56 -4.99
CA ASN A 132 0.36 2.60 -4.89
C ASN A 132 1.37 2.91 -3.77
N PHE A 133 0.87 3.11 -2.54
CA PHE A 133 1.71 3.32 -1.35
C PHE A 133 2.76 2.20 -1.14
N GLU A 134 2.52 1.00 -1.65
CA GLU A 134 3.46 -0.13 -1.59
C GLU A 134 4.77 0.12 -2.38
N LEU A 135 4.80 1.10 -3.28
CA LEU A 135 6.04 1.49 -3.97
C LEU A 135 6.97 2.37 -3.11
N LEU A 136 6.47 2.94 -2.01
CA LEU A 136 7.29 3.73 -1.08
C LEU A 136 8.46 2.91 -0.51
N ILE A 137 8.32 1.58 -0.42
CA ILE A 137 9.39 0.68 0.02
C ILE A 137 10.64 0.74 -0.87
N SER A 138 10.55 1.30 -2.07
CA SER A 138 11.68 1.48 -2.96
C SER A 138 12.53 2.73 -2.66
N LEU A 139 12.11 3.55 -1.69
CA LEU A 139 12.86 4.76 -1.28
C LEU A 139 14.35 4.49 -1.02
N PRO A 140 14.78 3.40 -0.36
CA PRO A 140 16.20 3.13 -0.12
C PRO A 140 17.04 3.01 -1.39
N LEU A 141 16.45 2.71 -2.54
CA LEU A 141 17.15 2.69 -3.82
C LEU A 141 17.46 4.10 -4.35
N HIS A 142 16.69 5.10 -3.92
CA HIS A 142 16.83 6.50 -4.33
C HIS A 142 17.66 7.31 -3.32
N THR A 143 17.71 6.85 -2.06
CA THR A 143 18.42 7.49 -0.96
C THR A 143 19.50 6.56 -0.43
N LYS A 144 20.69 6.56 -1.01
CA LYS A 144 21.77 5.61 -0.65
C LYS A 144 22.12 5.62 0.84
N GLU A 145 22.10 6.81 1.45
CA GLU A 145 22.53 7.03 2.84
C GLU A 145 21.40 6.87 3.88
N TYR A 146 20.15 6.83 3.43
CA TYR A 146 18.98 6.76 4.30
C TYR A 146 18.18 5.51 4.03
N GLY A 147 17.64 4.92 5.09
CA GLY A 147 16.80 3.75 5.04
C GLY A 147 15.32 4.09 5.15
N MET A 148 14.48 3.11 4.93
CA MET A 148 13.05 3.18 5.17
C MET A 148 12.62 2.03 6.05
N CYS A 149 11.87 2.35 7.09
CA CYS A 149 11.17 1.40 7.95
C CYS A 149 9.68 1.54 7.71
N GLN A 150 8.97 0.43 7.67
CA GLN A 150 7.51 0.40 7.52
C GLN A 150 6.91 -0.50 8.59
N LEU A 151 5.85 -0.03 9.25
CA LEU A 151 5.07 -0.90 10.13
C LEU A 151 4.48 -2.06 9.31
N TYR A 152 4.73 -3.25 9.80
CA TYR A 152 4.19 -4.47 9.24
C TYR A 152 3.25 -5.11 10.28
N LEU A 153 1.99 -5.19 9.93
CA LEU A 153 1.06 -6.05 10.64
C LEU A 153 1.48 -7.52 10.41
N GLY A 154 2.57 -7.91 11.02
CA GLY A 154 2.95 -9.29 11.25
C GLY A 154 1.94 -9.89 12.21
N ASN A 155 0.70 -9.94 11.77
CA ASN A 155 -0.39 -10.41 12.58
C ASN A 155 -0.07 -11.86 13.00
N THR A 156 -0.17 -12.13 14.29
CA THR A 156 -0.14 -13.47 14.85
C THR A 156 -1.12 -14.42 14.14
N LYS A 157 -2.09 -13.90 13.40
CA LYS A 157 -3.05 -14.65 12.56
C LYS A 157 -2.52 -14.95 11.13
N GLN A 158 -1.56 -14.20 10.59
CA GLN A 158 -0.93 -14.47 9.29
C GLN A 158 0.41 -15.21 9.43
N LYS A 159 0.46 -16.21 10.28
CA LYS A 159 1.60 -17.14 10.33
C LYS A 159 1.52 -18.05 9.11
N GLY A 160 2.28 -17.79 8.06
CA GLY A 160 2.26 -18.65 6.89
C GLY A 160 3.17 -18.20 5.76
N LYS A 161 3.17 -18.97 4.68
CA LYS A 161 3.98 -18.73 3.48
C LYS A 161 3.67 -17.37 2.82
N ILE A 162 2.39 -16.95 2.84
CA ILE A 162 1.94 -15.68 2.26
C ILE A 162 2.51 -14.49 3.02
N ALA A 163 2.45 -14.50 4.36
CA ALA A 163 3.01 -13.42 5.18
C ALA A 163 4.52 -13.26 4.95
N LYS A 164 5.27 -14.36 4.92
CA LYS A 164 6.70 -14.36 4.62
C LYS A 164 6.99 -13.85 3.19
N TRP A 165 6.17 -14.23 2.23
CA TRP A 165 6.29 -13.76 0.86
C TRP A 165 6.03 -12.24 0.75
N THR A 166 4.99 -11.73 1.40
CA THR A 166 4.69 -10.30 1.45
C THR A 166 5.83 -9.51 2.10
N GLN A 167 6.34 -9.98 3.24
CA GLN A 167 7.48 -9.37 3.91
C GLN A 167 8.71 -9.32 3.01
N ARG A 168 9.10 -10.44 2.40
CA ARG A 168 10.23 -10.50 1.46
C ARG A 168 10.08 -9.52 0.29
N ASN A 169 8.86 -9.38 -0.25
CA ASN A 169 8.59 -8.43 -1.32
C ASN A 169 8.71 -6.98 -0.86
N ARG A 170 8.34 -6.67 0.38
CA ARG A 170 8.52 -5.35 0.97
C ARG A 170 9.99 -5.03 1.27
N GLU A 171 10.75 -6.02 1.72
CA GLU A 171 12.17 -5.86 2.04
C GLU A 171 13.10 -5.96 0.82
N LYS A 172 12.58 -6.36 -0.33
CA LYS A 172 13.34 -6.59 -1.57
C LYS A 172 14.21 -5.41 -2.01
N TYR A 173 13.78 -4.20 -1.71
CA TYR A 173 14.46 -2.96 -2.13
C TYR A 173 15.15 -2.25 -0.96
N GLY A 174 15.41 -2.96 0.13
CA GLY A 174 16.16 -2.45 1.26
C GLY A 174 15.30 -1.74 2.32
N ALA A 175 13.97 -1.79 2.23
CA ALA A 175 13.10 -1.37 3.32
C ALA A 175 13.13 -2.40 4.46
N ILE A 176 12.87 -1.95 5.68
CA ILE A 176 12.81 -2.79 6.88
C ILE A 176 11.36 -2.90 7.33
N CYS A 177 10.83 -4.12 7.39
CA CYS A 177 9.51 -4.38 7.95
C CYS A 177 9.59 -4.47 9.47
N ILE A 178 8.95 -3.54 10.17
CA ILE A 178 8.91 -3.51 11.63
C ILE A 178 7.63 -4.19 12.11
N PRO A 179 7.72 -5.22 12.98
CA PRO A 179 6.54 -5.86 13.52
C PRO A 179 5.81 -4.93 14.50
N THR A 180 4.48 -4.87 14.40
CA THR A 180 3.63 -4.05 15.27
C THR A 180 3.72 -4.44 16.75
N SER A 181 4.19 -5.65 17.05
CA SER A 181 4.36 -6.12 18.43
C SER A 181 5.53 -5.48 19.17
N SER A 182 6.50 -4.90 18.47
CA SER A 182 7.71 -4.32 19.09
C SER A 182 8.36 -3.22 18.24
N PRO A 183 7.61 -2.18 17.83
CA PRO A 183 8.14 -1.15 16.94
C PRO A 183 9.26 -0.36 17.60
N ILE A 184 9.08 0.09 18.85
CA ILE A 184 10.05 0.89 19.59
C ILE A 184 11.37 0.13 19.78
N LYS A 185 11.32 -1.15 20.14
CA LYS A 185 12.52 -1.98 20.28
C LYS A 185 13.34 -2.03 19.00
N THR A 186 12.67 -2.20 17.87
CA THR A 186 13.34 -2.25 16.55
C THR A 186 13.98 -0.91 16.21
N LEU A 187 13.29 0.21 16.45
CA LEU A 187 13.84 1.55 16.21
C LEU A 187 15.04 1.85 17.11
N LEU A 188 15.00 1.46 18.40
CA LEU A 188 16.12 1.60 19.32
C LEU A 188 17.32 0.77 18.88
N ASN A 189 17.12 -0.45 18.38
CA ASN A 189 18.21 -1.26 17.84
C ASN A 189 18.85 -0.58 16.62
N LEU A 190 18.06 -0.08 15.68
CA LEU A 190 18.57 0.65 14.49
C LEU A 190 19.35 1.90 14.91
N LYS A 191 18.85 2.64 15.93
CA LYS A 191 19.57 3.78 16.49
C LYS A 191 20.94 3.36 17.05
N ASN A 192 20.96 2.31 17.86
CA ASN A 192 22.21 1.80 18.45
C ASN A 192 23.21 1.33 17.39
N GLU A 193 22.74 0.66 16.32
CA GLU A 193 23.60 0.28 15.21
C GLU A 193 24.22 1.48 14.49
N MET A 194 23.45 2.56 14.29
CA MET A 194 23.97 3.81 13.73
C MET A 194 24.99 4.48 14.68
N ASP A 195 24.67 4.56 15.97
CA ASP A 195 25.53 5.20 16.97
C ASP A 195 26.86 4.45 17.14
N LEU A 196 26.85 3.14 16.96
CA LEU A 196 28.06 2.28 17.01
C LEU A 196 28.80 2.19 15.66
N GLY A 197 28.35 2.91 14.63
CA GLY A 197 28.94 2.86 13.30
C GLY A 197 28.78 1.50 12.57
N LYS A 198 27.89 0.66 13.04
CA LYS A 198 27.59 -0.67 12.46
C LYS A 198 26.60 -0.59 11.30
N SER A 199 25.81 0.47 11.20
CA SER A 199 24.90 0.73 10.10
C SER A 199 25.57 1.57 9.02
N SER A 200 25.37 1.20 7.75
CA SER A 200 25.74 2.05 6.61
C SER A 200 24.77 3.23 6.40
N LYS A 201 23.66 3.26 7.14
CA LYS A 201 22.64 4.30 7.03
C LYS A 201 22.86 5.40 8.05
N LYS A 202 22.67 6.64 7.61
CA LYS A 202 22.76 7.85 8.46
C LYS A 202 21.44 8.18 9.17
N GLY A 203 20.33 7.61 8.70
CA GLY A 203 19.00 7.80 9.26
C GLY A 203 17.95 6.95 8.59
N TYR A 204 16.76 6.91 9.18
CA TYR A 204 15.64 6.12 8.69
C TYR A 204 14.34 6.94 8.63
N LEU A 205 13.63 6.84 7.50
CA LEU A 205 12.24 7.24 7.39
C LEU A 205 11.35 6.13 7.94
N PHE A 206 10.52 6.45 8.90
CA PHE A 206 9.51 5.54 9.44
C PHE A 206 8.15 5.89 8.84
N GLY A 207 7.66 5.04 7.93
CA GLY A 207 6.37 5.22 7.27
C GLY A 207 5.24 4.51 8.03
N THR A 208 4.16 5.22 8.27
CA THR A 208 2.91 4.67 8.81
C THR A 208 1.72 5.19 8.01
N LEU A 209 0.62 4.42 8.01
CA LEU A 209 -0.63 4.80 7.35
C LEU A 209 -1.63 5.19 8.42
N ALA A 210 -2.12 6.43 8.37
CA ALA A 210 -2.97 7.02 9.39
C ALA A 210 -4.47 6.72 9.20
N ASP A 211 -4.86 6.22 8.04
CA ASP A 211 -6.24 5.93 7.64
C ASP A 211 -6.62 4.46 7.83
N TYR A 212 -5.87 3.72 8.64
CA TYR A 212 -6.18 2.33 8.93
C TYR A 212 -7.21 2.27 10.06
N ASP A 213 -8.36 1.68 9.77
CA ASP A 213 -9.39 1.37 10.77
C ASP A 213 -8.87 0.24 11.66
N THR A 214 -8.35 0.60 12.83
CA THR A 214 -8.07 -0.36 13.89
C THR A 214 -9.22 -0.30 14.87
N LEU A 215 -9.65 -1.45 15.36
CA LEU A 215 -10.57 -1.59 16.50
C LEU A 215 -9.86 -1.16 17.82
N SER A 216 -9.25 0.01 17.81
CA SER A 216 -8.59 0.62 18.97
C SER A 216 -9.58 1.56 19.63
N ASP A 217 -9.68 1.51 20.96
CA ASP A 217 -10.48 2.44 21.74
C ASP A 217 -9.85 3.85 21.78
N ASP A 218 -8.59 3.98 21.35
CA ASP A 218 -7.86 5.25 21.27
C ASP A 218 -7.97 5.84 19.85
N MET A 219 -9.05 6.58 19.62
CA MET A 219 -9.33 7.26 18.36
C MET A 219 -9.37 8.78 18.58
N HIS A 220 -8.74 9.52 17.67
CA HIS A 220 -8.87 10.97 17.61
C HIS A 220 -9.86 11.36 16.51
N VAL A 221 -10.85 12.17 16.86
CA VAL A 221 -11.81 12.69 15.89
C VAL A 221 -11.25 13.95 15.26
N THR A 222 -11.10 13.94 13.95
CA THR A 222 -10.74 15.11 13.14
C THR A 222 -11.80 15.33 12.06
N THR A 223 -11.57 16.25 11.13
CA THR A 223 -12.49 16.49 10.02
C THR A 223 -11.85 16.18 8.69
N LEU A 224 -12.55 15.38 7.87
CA LEU A 224 -12.20 15.11 6.48
C LEU A 224 -13.42 15.42 5.59
N PHE A 225 -13.25 16.30 4.58
CA PHE A 225 -14.35 16.79 3.74
C PHE A 225 -15.53 17.38 4.53
N ASN A 226 -15.25 18.14 5.60
CA ASN A 226 -16.22 18.72 6.53
C ASN A 226 -17.13 17.67 7.23
N LYS A 227 -16.60 16.49 7.46
CA LYS A 227 -17.24 15.40 8.23
C LYS A 227 -16.27 14.90 9.27
N ASP A 228 -16.83 14.45 10.39
CA ASP A 228 -16.05 13.81 11.42
C ASP A 228 -15.38 12.55 10.85
N PHE A 229 -14.10 12.44 11.12
CA PHE A 229 -13.25 11.34 10.67
C PHE A 229 -12.38 10.87 11.83
N GLU A 230 -12.47 9.60 12.13
CA GLU A 230 -11.69 8.98 13.21
C GLU A 230 -10.32 8.56 12.69
N VAL A 231 -9.28 8.97 13.41
CA VAL A 231 -7.88 8.63 13.13
C VAL A 231 -7.32 7.88 14.31
N VAL A 232 -6.60 6.79 14.05
CA VAL A 232 -5.94 6.03 15.12
C VAL A 232 -4.83 6.86 15.72
N THR A 233 -4.90 7.05 17.05
CA THR A 233 -3.80 7.58 17.86
C THR A 233 -2.93 6.42 18.31
N GLY A 234 -1.67 6.50 18.28
CA GLY A 234 -0.78 5.39 18.72
C GLY A 234 0.50 5.34 17.94
N SER A 235 0.67 6.33 17.09
CA SER A 235 1.91 6.63 16.40
C SER A 235 2.58 7.92 16.94
N GLU A 236 2.00 8.53 17.98
CA GLU A 236 2.54 9.72 18.68
C GLU A 236 3.62 9.36 19.68
#